data_091f133fe2e087bbb57639b6266feb7d
#
_entry.id   091f133fe2e087bbb57639b6266feb7d
#
_cell.length_a   1.000
_cell.length_b   1.000
_cell.length_c   1.000
_cell.angle_alpha   90.00
_cell.angle_beta   90.00
_cell.angle_gamma   90.00
#
_symmetry.space_group_name_H-M   'P 1'
#
loop_
_entity.id
_entity.type
_entity.pdbx_description
1 polymer ?
#
loop_
_entity_poly.entity_id
_entity_poly.type
_entity_poly.pdbx_seq_one_letter_code
_entity_poly.pdbx_strand_id
1 'polypeptide(L)'
;EFVGGCIAGGRNYFHINSAGDAEPCVFIHYSNANIHDSSILEILQSPLFMAYHNGQPFNKNHLRPCPMLENPELLEKMVHETGAHSTDLQSPESVEHLCEKCKSYAANWQSTADEIWSHHKIRESRYENYKDWKPNQQ
;
A
#
# COMPACT_ATOMS: atom_id res chain seq x y z
N GLU A 1 -8.66 9.15 7.03
CA GLU A 1 -8.25 10.32 7.82
C GLU A 1 -7.88 9.90 9.24
N PHE A 2 -8.84 9.38 10.05
CA PHE A 2 -8.63 9.08 11.48
C PHE A 2 -7.65 7.93 11.76
N VAL A 3 -7.36 7.09 10.78
CA VAL A 3 -6.43 5.98 10.92
C VAL A 3 -4.99 6.33 10.51
N GLY A 4 -4.76 7.56 10.04
CA GLY A 4 -3.41 8.05 9.72
C GLY A 4 -2.77 7.40 8.49
N GLY A 5 -3.49 7.32 7.38
CA GLY A 5 -2.98 6.81 6.11
C GLY A 5 -3.60 5.47 5.67
N CYS A 6 -2.92 4.76 4.77
CA CYS A 6 -3.35 3.46 4.27
C CYS A 6 -3.30 2.39 5.37
N ILE A 7 -4.33 1.54 5.43
CA ILE A 7 -4.42 0.44 6.41
C ILE A 7 -3.97 -0.91 5.87
N ALA A 8 -3.64 -0.98 4.59
CA ALA A 8 -3.24 -2.19 3.88
C ALA A 8 -1.75 -2.56 4.09
N GLY A 9 -1.29 -3.59 3.39
CA GLY A 9 0.10 -4.02 3.41
C GLY A 9 0.56 -4.59 4.75
N GLY A 10 -0.34 -5.25 5.48
CA GLY A 10 -0.05 -5.85 6.77
C GLY A 10 -0.17 -4.92 7.97
N ARG A 11 -0.51 -3.65 7.77
CA ARG A 11 -0.70 -2.72 8.89
C ARG A 11 -1.92 -3.09 9.75
N ASN A 12 -3.10 -3.23 9.13
CA ASN A 12 -4.33 -3.67 9.77
C ASN A 12 -4.90 -4.91 9.10
N TYR A 13 -4.62 -5.09 7.81
CA TYR A 13 -5.01 -6.24 7.02
C TYR A 13 -4.12 -6.40 5.80
N PHE A 14 -4.20 -7.55 5.18
CA PHE A 14 -3.77 -7.85 3.83
C PHE A 14 -4.74 -8.87 3.20
N HIS A 15 -4.61 -9.12 1.92
CA HIS A 15 -5.45 -10.03 1.17
C HIS A 15 -4.68 -11.30 0.81
N ILE A 16 -5.34 -12.43 0.85
CA ILE A 16 -4.85 -13.69 0.28
C ILE A 16 -5.81 -14.08 -0.83
N ASN A 17 -5.31 -14.19 -2.04
CA ASN A 17 -6.12 -14.57 -3.19
C ASN A 17 -6.37 -16.08 -3.24
N SER A 18 -7.17 -16.55 -4.21
CA SER A 18 -7.52 -17.96 -4.36
C SER A 18 -6.36 -18.88 -4.70
N ALA A 19 -5.24 -18.35 -5.20
CA ALA A 19 -4.01 -19.09 -5.47
C ALA A 19 -3.06 -19.11 -4.27
N GLY A 20 -3.40 -18.42 -3.17
CA GLY A 20 -2.59 -18.32 -1.97
C GLY A 20 -1.60 -17.17 -1.95
N ASP A 21 -1.55 -16.32 -2.98
CA ASP A 21 -0.66 -15.18 -2.99
C ASP A 21 -1.09 -14.12 -1.98
N ALA A 22 -0.13 -13.60 -1.24
CA ALA A 22 -0.34 -12.54 -0.27
C ALA A 22 -0.19 -11.18 -0.96
N GLU A 23 -1.29 -10.47 -1.08
CA GLU A 23 -1.41 -9.16 -1.72
C GLU A 23 -1.55 -8.06 -0.67
N PRO A 24 -1.00 -6.84 -0.88
CA PRO A 24 -1.15 -5.74 0.07
C PRO A 24 -2.61 -5.41 0.39
N CYS A 25 -3.49 -5.42 -0.61
CA CYS A 25 -4.94 -5.26 -0.45
C CYS A 25 -5.67 -5.91 -1.62
N VAL A 26 -7.00 -6.02 -1.51
CA VAL A 26 -7.88 -6.63 -2.51
C VAL A 26 -7.85 -5.96 -3.89
N PHE A 27 -7.31 -4.75 -4.01
CA PHE A 27 -7.22 -4.00 -5.27
C PHE A 27 -5.83 -3.98 -5.89
N ILE A 28 -4.83 -4.57 -5.22
CA ILE A 28 -3.43 -4.53 -5.66
C ILE A 28 -2.93 -5.95 -5.83
N HIS A 29 -2.93 -6.40 -7.07
CA HIS A 29 -2.62 -7.77 -7.49
C HIS A 29 -1.14 -7.98 -7.80
N TYR A 30 -0.28 -7.70 -6.79
CA TYR A 30 1.16 -7.95 -6.83
C TYR A 30 1.61 -8.60 -5.53
N SER A 31 2.55 -9.54 -5.62
CA SER A 31 3.05 -10.29 -4.47
C SER A 31 4.50 -10.74 -4.61
N ASN A 32 5.14 -10.96 -3.47
CA ASN A 32 6.42 -11.69 -3.36
C ASN A 32 6.26 -13.00 -2.56
N ALA A 33 5.08 -13.28 -1.99
CA ALA A 33 4.92 -14.37 -1.04
C ALA A 33 3.59 -15.10 -1.21
N ASN A 34 3.60 -16.40 -0.91
CA ASN A 34 2.42 -17.26 -1.00
C ASN A 34 2.28 -18.06 0.31
N ILE A 35 1.05 -18.24 0.80
CA ILE A 35 0.77 -18.96 2.05
C ILE A 35 1.12 -20.44 2.03
N HIS A 36 1.29 -21.04 0.84
CA HIS A 36 1.71 -22.44 0.69
C HIS A 36 3.20 -22.64 1.01
N ASP A 37 4.00 -21.56 0.87
CA ASP A 37 5.46 -21.60 1.01
C ASP A 37 5.98 -20.75 2.17
N SER A 38 5.13 -19.88 2.73
CA SER A 38 5.53 -18.89 3.74
C SER A 38 4.55 -18.81 4.90
N SER A 39 5.08 -18.67 6.10
CA SER A 39 4.30 -18.33 7.29
C SER A 39 3.77 -16.88 7.22
N ILE A 40 2.78 -16.56 8.03
CA ILE A 40 2.24 -15.19 8.14
C ILE A 40 3.35 -14.17 8.50
N LEU A 41 4.28 -14.55 9.37
CA LEU A 41 5.39 -13.65 9.75
C LEU A 41 6.33 -13.40 8.57
N GLU A 42 6.66 -14.42 7.78
CA GLU A 42 7.48 -14.27 6.57
C GLU A 42 6.76 -13.43 5.51
N ILE A 43 5.45 -13.61 5.36
CA ILE A 43 4.63 -12.77 4.48
C ILE A 43 4.72 -11.29 4.89
N LEU A 44 4.54 -10.98 6.17
CA LEU A 44 4.63 -9.60 6.68
C LEU A 44 6.03 -9.01 6.54
N GLN A 45 7.06 -9.83 6.39
CA GLN A 45 8.45 -9.44 6.16
C GLN A 45 8.85 -9.52 4.67
N SER A 46 7.94 -9.88 3.78
CA SER A 46 8.23 -9.94 2.35
C SER A 46 8.56 -8.55 1.80
N PRO A 47 9.35 -8.46 0.71
CA PRO A 47 9.84 -7.19 0.21
C PRO A 47 8.75 -6.14 -0.03
N LEU A 48 7.64 -6.51 -0.68
CA LEU A 48 6.54 -5.57 -0.96
C LEU A 48 5.85 -5.09 0.32
N PHE A 49 5.62 -5.99 1.30
CA PHE A 49 5.02 -5.63 2.59
C PHE A 49 5.94 -4.72 3.40
N MET A 50 7.25 -4.97 3.36
CA MET A 50 8.24 -4.09 4.00
C MET A 50 8.33 -2.72 3.29
N ALA A 51 8.17 -2.66 1.98
CA ALA A 51 8.07 -1.39 1.25
C ALA A 51 6.82 -0.60 1.68
N TYR A 52 5.68 -1.28 1.87
CA TYR A 52 4.48 -0.67 2.45
C TYR A 52 4.71 -0.15 3.87
N HIS A 53 5.31 -0.96 4.73
CA HIS A 53 5.63 -0.56 6.10
C HIS A 53 6.53 0.69 6.15
N ASN A 54 7.60 0.68 5.37
CA ASN A 54 8.59 1.76 5.35
C ASN A 54 8.10 3.02 4.64
N GLY A 55 7.19 2.88 3.67
CA GLY A 55 6.64 3.98 2.88
C GLY A 55 5.53 4.77 3.56
N GLN A 56 4.95 4.25 4.63
CA GLN A 56 3.86 4.91 5.36
C GLN A 56 4.32 6.18 6.10
N PRO A 57 3.50 7.23 6.12
CA PRO A 57 2.33 7.46 5.28
C PRO A 57 2.74 7.77 3.84
N PHE A 58 2.08 7.19 2.87
CA PHE A 58 2.36 7.44 1.44
C PHE A 58 2.13 8.90 1.04
N ASN A 59 1.33 9.63 1.81
CA ASN A 59 1.09 11.04 1.64
C ASN A 59 0.87 11.70 3.00
N LYS A 60 1.42 12.91 3.18
CA LYS A 60 1.18 13.72 4.39
C LYS A 60 -0.28 14.15 4.52
N ASN A 61 -0.96 14.30 3.40
CA ASN A 61 -2.40 14.49 3.33
C ASN A 61 -3.10 13.12 3.42
N HIS A 62 -3.66 12.80 4.59
CA HIS A 62 -4.30 11.51 4.82
C HIS A 62 -5.65 11.32 4.10
N LEU A 63 -6.11 12.30 3.33
CA LEU A 63 -7.20 12.15 2.36
C LEU A 63 -6.70 11.57 1.03
N ARG A 64 -5.39 11.37 0.89
CA ARG A 64 -4.71 10.75 -0.25
C ARG A 64 -3.86 9.56 0.20
N PRO A 65 -4.46 8.55 0.89
CA PRO A 65 -3.69 7.52 1.58
C PRO A 65 -3.19 6.38 0.69
N CYS A 66 -3.80 6.15 -0.47
CA CYS A 66 -3.55 4.96 -1.28
C CYS A 66 -2.32 5.14 -2.19
N PRO A 67 -1.37 4.21 -2.17
CA PRO A 67 -0.21 4.27 -3.05
C PRO A 67 -0.52 3.93 -4.52
N MET A 68 -1.73 3.40 -4.81
CA MET A 68 -2.18 3.15 -6.17
C MET A 68 -3.07 4.29 -6.69
N LEU A 69 -4.14 4.60 -5.95
CA LEU A 69 -5.21 5.46 -6.46
C LEU A 69 -4.82 6.94 -6.43
N GLU A 70 -4.20 7.39 -5.33
CA GLU A 70 -3.85 8.80 -5.15
C GLU A 70 -2.36 9.11 -5.33
N ASN A 71 -1.50 8.09 -5.28
CA ASN A 71 -0.04 8.23 -5.41
C ASN A 71 0.53 7.10 -6.29
N PRO A 72 0.06 6.94 -7.55
CA PRO A 72 0.36 5.77 -8.38
C PRO A 72 1.86 5.55 -8.63
N GLU A 73 2.65 6.60 -8.67
CA GLU A 73 4.11 6.54 -8.81
C GLU A 73 4.79 5.79 -7.65
N LEU A 74 4.15 5.77 -6.47
CA LEU A 74 4.70 5.05 -5.31
C LEU A 74 4.47 3.55 -5.43
N LEU A 75 3.32 3.10 -5.94
CA LEU A 75 3.09 1.69 -6.19
C LEU A 75 4.03 1.17 -7.27
N GLU A 76 4.14 1.89 -8.39
CA GLU A 76 5.05 1.55 -9.49
C GLU A 76 6.48 1.35 -8.97
N LYS A 77 6.97 2.33 -8.21
CA LYS A 77 8.29 2.26 -7.57
C LYS A 77 8.43 1.05 -6.65
N MET A 78 7.49 0.82 -5.74
CA MET A 78 7.55 -0.30 -4.79
C MET A 78 7.56 -1.65 -5.50
N VAL A 79 6.74 -1.86 -6.53
CA VAL A 79 6.70 -3.11 -7.28
C VAL A 79 8.03 -3.36 -7.99
N HIS A 80 8.62 -2.34 -8.63
CA HIS A 80 9.92 -2.48 -9.30
C HIS A 80 11.06 -2.75 -8.31
N GLU A 81 11.16 -1.98 -7.24
CA GLU A 81 12.23 -2.12 -6.25
C GLU A 81 12.19 -3.46 -5.50
N THR A 82 11.01 -4.02 -5.32
CA THR A 82 10.83 -5.28 -4.59
C THR A 82 10.81 -6.52 -5.48
N GLY A 83 10.70 -6.34 -6.81
CA GLY A 83 10.55 -7.44 -7.75
C GLY A 83 9.23 -8.21 -7.57
N ALA A 84 8.19 -7.58 -7.01
CA ALA A 84 6.88 -8.19 -6.88
C ALA A 84 6.30 -8.48 -8.28
N HIS A 85 5.68 -9.65 -8.42
CA HIS A 85 5.06 -10.09 -9.68
C HIS A 85 3.56 -9.91 -9.64
N SER A 86 2.95 -9.78 -10.82
CA SER A 86 1.48 -9.79 -10.94
C SER A 86 0.91 -11.13 -10.51
N THR A 87 -0.15 -11.11 -9.73
CA THR A 87 -0.88 -12.27 -9.25
C THR A 87 -2.12 -12.58 -10.09
N ASP A 88 -2.40 -11.77 -11.12
CA ASP A 88 -3.44 -12.07 -12.10
C ASP A 88 -2.96 -13.15 -13.07
N LEU A 89 -3.51 -14.34 -12.91
CA LEU A 89 -3.13 -15.53 -13.71
C LEU A 89 -3.66 -15.49 -15.14
N GLN A 90 -4.77 -14.80 -15.39
CA GLN A 90 -5.43 -14.78 -16.69
C GLN A 90 -4.93 -13.62 -17.58
N SER A 91 -4.72 -12.48 -17.00
CA SER A 91 -4.30 -11.25 -17.69
C SER A 91 -3.30 -10.47 -16.86
N PRO A 92 -2.06 -10.97 -16.71
CA PRO A 92 -1.05 -10.24 -15.94
C PRO A 92 -0.95 -8.78 -16.38
N GLU A 93 -1.24 -7.87 -15.48
CA GLU A 93 -1.16 -6.45 -15.75
C GLU A 93 0.18 -5.89 -15.27
N SER A 94 0.85 -5.12 -16.11
CA SER A 94 2.04 -4.40 -15.68
C SER A 94 1.68 -3.28 -14.72
N VAL A 95 2.54 -3.01 -13.75
CA VAL A 95 2.29 -1.97 -12.76
C VAL A 95 2.21 -0.58 -13.39
N GLU A 96 2.96 -0.34 -14.46
CA GLU A 96 2.92 0.90 -15.23
C GLU A 96 1.54 1.13 -15.86
N HIS A 97 0.96 0.08 -16.44
CA HIS A 97 -0.37 0.18 -17.04
C HIS A 97 -1.44 0.46 -15.97
N LEU A 98 -1.40 -0.23 -14.84
CA LEU A 98 -2.30 0.02 -13.72
C LEU A 98 -2.17 1.45 -13.20
N CYS A 99 -0.93 1.90 -12.96
CA CYS A 99 -0.66 3.22 -12.41
C CYS A 99 -1.07 4.34 -13.39
N GLU A 100 -0.86 4.15 -14.69
CA GLU A 100 -1.29 5.12 -15.71
C GLU A 100 -2.81 5.37 -15.66
N LYS A 101 -3.62 4.32 -15.44
CA LYS A 101 -5.09 4.46 -15.28
C LYS A 101 -5.49 5.33 -14.09
N CYS A 102 -4.65 5.38 -13.04
CA CYS A 102 -4.93 6.12 -11.82
C CYS A 102 -4.51 7.60 -11.87
N LYS A 103 -3.61 7.99 -12.78
CA LYS A 103 -3.02 9.34 -12.82
C LYS A 103 -4.05 10.45 -12.93
N SER A 104 -5.05 10.30 -13.78
CA SER A 104 -6.08 11.34 -13.96
C SER A 104 -6.93 11.52 -12.70
N TYR A 105 -7.29 10.43 -12.04
CA TYR A 105 -8.01 10.48 -10.75
C TYR A 105 -7.15 11.15 -9.68
N ALA A 106 -5.89 10.74 -9.53
CA ALA A 106 -4.97 11.29 -8.55
C ALA A 106 -4.82 12.82 -8.71
N ALA A 107 -4.64 13.28 -9.95
CA ALA A 107 -4.52 14.71 -10.28
C ALA A 107 -5.81 15.50 -10.00
N ASN A 108 -6.96 14.95 -10.37
CA ASN A 108 -8.27 15.61 -10.15
C ASN A 108 -8.64 15.70 -8.68
N TRP A 109 -8.32 14.67 -7.89
CA TRP A 109 -8.61 14.64 -6.45
C TRP A 109 -7.68 15.52 -5.64
N GLN A 110 -6.45 15.72 -6.09
CA GLN A 110 -5.40 16.39 -5.33
C GLN A 110 -5.81 17.77 -4.80
N SER A 111 -6.30 18.65 -5.67
CA SER A 111 -6.64 20.04 -5.28
C SER A 111 -7.74 20.08 -4.22
N THR A 112 -8.78 19.27 -4.40
CA THR A 112 -9.90 19.18 -3.44
C THR A 112 -9.43 18.58 -2.11
N ALA A 113 -8.64 17.51 -2.16
CA ALA A 113 -8.09 16.89 -0.96
C ALA A 113 -7.19 17.84 -0.17
N ASP A 114 -6.34 18.61 -0.85
CA ASP A 114 -5.43 19.55 -0.21
C ASP A 114 -6.17 20.75 0.39
N GLU A 115 -7.23 21.24 -0.26
CA GLU A 115 -8.09 22.27 0.28
C GLU A 115 -8.78 21.79 1.56
N ILE A 116 -9.45 20.65 1.52
CA ILE A 116 -10.11 20.06 2.71
C ILE A 116 -9.09 19.84 3.84
N TRP A 117 -7.92 19.28 3.51
CA TRP A 117 -6.87 19.00 4.49
C TRP A 117 -6.35 20.24 5.18
N SER A 118 -6.20 21.36 4.46
CA SER A 118 -5.73 22.61 5.01
C SER A 118 -6.65 23.21 6.07
N HIS A 119 -7.94 22.90 6.01
CA HIS A 119 -8.95 23.38 6.97
C HIS A 119 -9.12 22.45 8.19
N HIS A 120 -8.53 21.25 8.18
CA HIS A 120 -8.66 20.29 9.27
C HIS A 120 -7.39 20.27 10.14
N LYS A 121 -7.53 20.58 11.44
CA LYS A 121 -6.48 20.36 12.44
C LYS A 121 -6.45 18.87 12.82
N ILE A 122 -5.79 18.05 12.01
CA ILE A 122 -5.70 16.62 12.25
C ILE A 122 -4.51 16.35 13.18
N ARG A 123 -4.75 15.58 14.24
CA ARG A 123 -3.71 15.16 15.18
C ARG A 123 -2.85 14.07 14.54
N GLU A 124 -1.58 14.34 14.29
CA GLU A 124 -0.56 13.42 13.77
C GLU A 124 -0.29 12.23 14.71
N SER A 125 -0.78 12.27 15.94
CA SER A 125 -0.36 11.40 17.05
C SER A 125 -0.65 9.90 16.93
N ARG A 126 -1.52 9.45 16.01
CA ARG A 126 -1.84 8.02 15.88
C ARG A 126 -0.89 7.25 14.98
N TYR A 127 -0.17 7.97 14.13
CA TYR A 127 0.75 7.36 13.18
C TYR A 127 2.12 7.07 13.80
N GLU A 128 2.56 7.84 14.76
CA GLU A 128 3.86 7.68 15.43
C GLU A 128 4.00 6.28 16.07
N ASN A 129 2.91 5.76 16.64
CA ASN A 129 2.90 4.43 17.27
C ASN A 129 3.12 3.27 16.29
N TYR A 130 2.84 3.44 14.99
CA TYR A 130 3.04 2.40 14.00
C TYR A 130 4.50 2.33 13.51
N LYS A 131 5.20 3.44 13.42
CA LYS A 131 6.62 3.49 13.01
C LYS A 131 7.54 2.73 13.96
N ASP A 132 7.14 2.62 15.23
CA ASP A 132 7.92 1.93 16.26
C ASP A 132 7.63 0.42 16.30
N TRP A 133 6.60 -0.05 15.58
CA TRP A 133 6.29 -1.47 15.53
C TRP A 133 7.33 -2.23 14.70
N LYS A 134 8.01 -3.17 15.35
CA LYS A 134 8.99 -4.07 14.72
C LYS A 134 8.48 -5.50 14.86
N PRO A 135 8.21 -6.21 13.75
CA PRO A 135 7.64 -7.56 13.77
C PRO A 135 8.54 -8.62 14.45
N ASN A 136 9.77 -8.28 14.79
CA ASN A 136 10.77 -9.20 15.38
C ASN A 136 11.00 -9.01 16.88
N GLN A 137 10.13 -8.30 17.61
CA GLN A 137 10.29 -8.06 19.05
C GLN A 137 9.32 -8.88 19.92
N GLN A 138 8.93 -10.08 19.45
CA GLN A 138 8.22 -11.07 20.29
C GLN A 138 9.09 -12.30 20.48
#